data_a7bd3bc3f69a10f6aa91a384c43db962
#
_entry.id   a7bd3bc3f69a10f6aa91a384c43db962
#
_cell.length_a   1.000
_cell.length_b   1.000
_cell.length_c   1.000
_cell.angle_alpha   90.00
_cell.angle_beta   90.00
_cell.angle_gamma   90.00
#
_symmetry.space_group_name_H-M   'P 1'
#
loop_
_entity.id
_entity.type
_entity.pdbx_description
1 polymer ?
#
loop_
_entity_poly.entity_id
_entity_poly.type
_entity_poly.pdbx_seq_one_letter_code
_entity_poly.pdbx_strand_id
1 'polypeptide(L)'
;MSPRPRQTTDAAILGAAARAIGRLGPVRLTLAHVAREAGVSPATLVQRFGSKRGLLLALAAAGPEGNRQQFEAIRRSNPSPTDALFALGDCWAQFMGTPEEISNGLAFLQIDLTDPEFRRHAVANAELVEGETRRLIAEALKAGELVGCAPAPLARVLGAALHGSLVSWAIHRKGTVGDWLRRDLEAVLGPYRSRAARRKRRSRKVR
;
A
#
# COMPACT_ATOMS: atom_id res chain seq x y z
N MET A 1 -15.08 26.35 -31.03
CA MET A 1 -15.60 25.90 -29.73
C MET A 1 -14.42 25.27 -28.97
N SER A 2 -13.90 25.95 -27.95
CA SER A 2 -12.83 25.39 -27.09
C SER A 2 -13.39 24.23 -26.26
N PRO A 3 -12.69 23.08 -26.18
CA PRO A 3 -13.13 21.96 -25.36
C PRO A 3 -13.22 22.40 -23.91
N ARG A 4 -14.37 22.15 -23.28
CA ARG A 4 -14.58 22.40 -21.84
C ARG A 4 -13.50 21.64 -21.07
N PRO A 5 -12.74 22.29 -20.16
CA PRO A 5 -11.70 21.59 -19.39
C PRO A 5 -12.34 20.38 -18.69
N ARG A 6 -11.77 19.19 -18.86
CA ARG A 6 -12.20 18.00 -18.10
C ARG A 6 -12.08 18.33 -16.62
N GLN A 7 -13.21 18.36 -15.91
CA GLN A 7 -13.20 18.56 -14.46
C GLN A 7 -12.39 17.43 -13.83
N THR A 8 -11.28 17.77 -13.21
CA THR A 8 -10.45 16.82 -12.44
C THR A 8 -11.32 16.24 -11.33
N THR A 9 -11.41 14.90 -11.25
CA THR A 9 -12.21 14.21 -10.23
C THR A 9 -11.54 14.29 -8.85
N ASP A 10 -12.32 14.12 -7.78
CA ASP A 10 -11.77 14.05 -6.42
C ASP A 10 -10.75 12.91 -6.28
N ALA A 11 -11.03 11.75 -6.89
CA ALA A 11 -10.09 10.64 -6.92
C ALA A 11 -8.73 11.00 -7.55
N ALA A 12 -8.73 11.76 -8.66
CA ALA A 12 -7.49 12.24 -9.28
C ALA A 12 -6.73 13.23 -8.38
N ILE A 13 -7.46 14.12 -7.68
CA ILE A 13 -6.87 15.05 -6.70
C ILE A 13 -6.28 14.29 -5.51
N LEU A 14 -7.00 13.31 -4.96
CA LEU A 14 -6.53 12.50 -3.84
C LEU A 14 -5.30 11.66 -4.24
N GLY A 15 -5.26 11.13 -5.47
CA GLY A 15 -4.06 10.49 -6.01
C GLY A 15 -2.85 11.43 -6.10
N ALA A 16 -3.07 12.68 -6.53
CA ALA A 16 -2.02 13.72 -6.54
C ALA A 16 -1.57 14.07 -5.11
N ALA A 17 -2.51 14.15 -4.15
CA ALA A 17 -2.20 14.39 -2.75
C ALA A 17 -1.34 13.26 -2.16
N ALA A 18 -1.66 11.99 -2.44
CA ALA A 18 -0.88 10.83 -1.99
C ALA A 18 0.57 10.88 -2.50
N ARG A 19 0.77 11.16 -3.80
CA ARG A 19 2.11 11.32 -4.38
C ARG A 19 2.87 12.50 -3.76
N ALA A 20 2.20 13.63 -3.56
CA ALA A 20 2.82 14.82 -2.95
C ALA A 20 3.20 14.56 -1.49
N ILE A 21 2.39 13.82 -0.72
CA ILE A 21 2.72 13.39 0.66
C ILE A 21 3.94 12.48 0.67
N GLY A 22 4.02 11.49 -0.21
CA GLY A 22 5.20 10.62 -0.33
C GLY A 22 6.48 11.43 -0.47
N ARG A 23 6.50 12.45 -1.33
CA ARG A 23 7.69 13.27 -1.57
C ARG A 23 7.98 14.34 -0.50
N LEU A 24 6.95 15.00 0.03
CA LEU A 24 7.11 16.19 0.88
C LEU A 24 6.84 15.92 2.37
N GLY A 25 6.12 14.86 2.67
CA GLY A 25 5.57 14.60 4.01
C GLY A 25 4.38 15.51 4.35
N PRO A 26 3.58 15.11 5.33
CA PRO A 26 2.35 15.83 5.69
C PRO A 26 2.64 17.24 6.25
N VAL A 27 3.79 17.46 6.88
CA VAL A 27 4.15 18.76 7.48
C VAL A 27 4.40 19.81 6.40
N ARG A 28 5.27 19.50 5.43
CA ARG A 28 5.65 20.43 4.35
C ARG A 28 4.63 20.56 3.23
N LEU A 29 3.68 19.64 3.16
CA LEU A 29 2.60 19.66 2.17
C LEU A 29 1.76 20.93 2.32
N THR A 30 1.44 21.57 1.19
CA THR A 30 0.49 22.67 1.09
C THR A 30 -0.56 22.38 0.03
N LEU A 31 -1.71 23.06 0.09
CA LEU A 31 -2.73 22.96 -0.97
C LEU A 31 -2.17 23.38 -2.34
N ALA A 32 -1.25 24.37 -2.38
CA ALA A 32 -0.58 24.77 -3.63
C ALA A 32 0.25 23.65 -4.25
N HIS A 33 0.92 22.83 -3.44
CA HIS A 33 1.66 21.65 -3.92
C HIS A 33 0.73 20.64 -4.59
N VAL A 34 -0.38 20.31 -3.93
CA VAL A 34 -1.38 19.37 -4.47
C VAL A 34 -2.08 19.93 -5.70
N ALA A 35 -2.43 21.23 -5.68
CA ALA A 35 -3.08 21.90 -6.81
C ALA A 35 -2.21 21.82 -8.08
N ARG A 36 -0.94 22.09 -7.96
CA ARG A 36 0.04 21.98 -9.06
C ARG A 36 0.14 20.54 -9.57
N GLU A 37 0.21 19.56 -8.67
CA GLU A 37 0.29 18.14 -9.00
C GLU A 37 -0.99 17.63 -9.70
N ALA A 38 -2.15 18.15 -9.27
CA ALA A 38 -3.46 17.74 -9.80
C ALA A 38 -3.90 18.54 -11.04
N GLY A 39 -3.17 19.59 -11.42
CA GLY A 39 -3.52 20.47 -12.53
C GLY A 39 -4.78 21.30 -12.26
N VAL A 40 -5.01 21.72 -10.99
CA VAL A 40 -6.14 22.54 -10.58
C VAL A 40 -5.67 23.79 -9.83
N SER A 41 -6.57 24.75 -9.57
CA SER A 41 -6.23 25.90 -8.72
C SER A 41 -6.27 25.55 -7.23
N PRO A 42 -5.50 26.23 -6.36
CA PRO A 42 -5.64 26.09 -4.90
C PRO A 42 -7.05 26.42 -4.41
N ALA A 43 -7.74 27.39 -5.03
CA ALA A 43 -9.11 27.73 -4.72
C ALA A 43 -10.08 26.57 -4.96
N THR A 44 -9.86 25.76 -6.00
CA THR A 44 -10.61 24.54 -6.27
C THR A 44 -10.48 23.55 -5.11
N LEU A 45 -9.28 23.39 -4.55
CA LEU A 45 -9.06 22.49 -3.41
C LEU A 45 -9.75 23.01 -2.14
N VAL A 46 -9.69 24.32 -1.89
CA VAL A 46 -10.40 24.93 -0.77
C VAL A 46 -11.91 24.75 -0.93
N GLN A 47 -12.45 24.95 -2.12
CA GLN A 47 -13.88 24.76 -2.38
C GLN A 47 -14.32 23.30 -2.14
N ARG A 48 -13.50 22.30 -2.51
CA ARG A 48 -13.85 20.87 -2.43
C ARG A 48 -13.57 20.26 -1.07
N PHE A 49 -12.47 20.63 -0.44
CA PHE A 49 -11.97 19.98 0.78
C PHE A 49 -11.88 20.92 1.99
N GLY A 50 -12.19 22.20 1.83
CA GLY A 50 -12.17 23.22 2.86
C GLY A 50 -10.76 23.65 3.29
N SER A 51 -9.91 22.72 3.66
CA SER A 51 -8.59 22.97 4.22
C SER A 51 -7.61 21.85 3.86
N LYS A 52 -6.31 22.06 4.17
CA LYS A 52 -5.31 20.98 4.12
C LYS A 52 -5.73 19.78 4.99
N ARG A 53 -6.25 20.03 6.21
CA ARG A 53 -6.74 18.95 7.08
C ARG A 53 -7.90 18.20 6.43
N GLY A 54 -8.87 18.92 5.85
CA GLY A 54 -9.99 18.30 5.14
C GLY A 54 -9.56 17.45 3.94
N LEU A 55 -8.57 17.92 3.16
CA LEU A 55 -7.97 17.14 2.06
C LEU A 55 -7.29 15.86 2.58
N LEU A 56 -6.52 15.96 3.67
CA LEU A 56 -5.85 14.78 4.27
C LEU A 56 -6.86 13.78 4.84
N LEU A 57 -7.95 14.25 5.46
CA LEU A 57 -9.04 13.39 5.93
C LEU A 57 -9.76 12.70 4.78
N ALA A 58 -10.05 13.42 3.70
CA ALA A 58 -10.64 12.83 2.51
C ALA A 58 -9.73 11.75 1.89
N LEU A 59 -8.40 11.98 1.91
CA LEU A 59 -7.43 10.97 1.48
C LEU A 59 -7.44 9.74 2.38
N ALA A 60 -7.43 9.92 3.72
CA ALA A 60 -7.51 8.83 4.67
C ALA A 60 -8.81 8.02 4.50
N ALA A 61 -9.94 8.72 4.30
CA ALA A 61 -11.24 8.10 4.07
C ALA A 61 -11.31 7.28 2.76
N ALA A 62 -10.56 7.69 1.72
CA ALA A 62 -10.49 6.99 0.45
C ALA A 62 -9.54 5.77 0.48
N GLY A 63 -8.71 5.64 1.51
CA GLY A 63 -7.71 4.57 1.65
C GLY A 63 -8.27 3.16 1.49
N PRO A 64 -9.34 2.77 2.21
CA PRO A 64 -9.92 1.42 2.10
C PRO A 64 -10.37 1.08 0.68
N GLU A 65 -11.02 2.00 -0.02
CA GLU A 65 -11.46 1.74 -1.40
C GLU A 65 -10.28 1.65 -2.37
N GLY A 66 -9.28 2.52 -2.23
CA GLY A 66 -8.04 2.44 -3.02
C GLY A 66 -7.33 1.11 -2.83
N ASN A 67 -7.19 0.63 -1.59
CA ASN A 67 -6.60 -0.68 -1.30
C ASN A 67 -7.45 -1.84 -1.85
N ARG A 68 -8.79 -1.77 -1.79
CA ARG A 68 -9.66 -2.79 -2.39
C ARG A 68 -9.39 -2.94 -3.89
N GLN A 69 -9.39 -1.83 -4.62
CA GLN A 69 -9.11 -1.81 -6.06
C GLN A 69 -7.71 -2.35 -6.37
N GLN A 70 -6.74 -2.08 -5.51
CA GLN A 70 -5.39 -2.60 -5.63
C GLN A 70 -5.32 -4.11 -5.44
N PHE A 71 -5.98 -4.65 -4.41
CA PHE A 71 -6.08 -6.11 -4.19
C PHE A 71 -6.78 -6.81 -5.37
N GLU A 72 -7.82 -6.21 -5.92
CA GLU A 72 -8.48 -6.73 -7.12
C GLU A 72 -7.55 -6.73 -8.35
N ALA A 73 -6.78 -5.66 -8.55
CA ALA A 73 -5.80 -5.59 -9.62
C ALA A 73 -4.70 -6.65 -9.45
N ILE A 74 -4.18 -6.83 -8.23
CA ILE A 74 -3.21 -7.86 -7.91
C ILE A 74 -3.76 -9.26 -8.21
N ARG A 75 -4.99 -9.57 -7.81
CA ARG A 75 -5.63 -10.87 -8.13
C ARG A 75 -5.78 -11.10 -9.61
N ARG A 76 -6.23 -10.10 -10.37
CA ARG A 76 -6.35 -10.22 -11.85
C ARG A 76 -5.02 -10.49 -12.53
N SER A 77 -3.94 -9.90 -12.04
CA SER A 77 -2.61 -10.01 -12.64
C SER A 77 -1.83 -11.25 -12.18
N ASN A 78 -2.26 -11.90 -11.10
CA ASN A 78 -1.54 -13.02 -10.49
C ASN A 78 -2.50 -14.21 -10.28
N PRO A 79 -2.55 -15.18 -11.20
CA PRO A 79 -3.41 -16.36 -11.06
C PRO A 79 -3.08 -17.25 -9.86
N SER A 80 -1.81 -17.23 -9.37
CA SER A 80 -1.40 -17.90 -8.14
C SER A 80 -1.66 -16.98 -6.95
N PRO A 81 -2.48 -17.39 -5.95
CA PRO A 81 -2.68 -16.61 -4.73
C PRO A 81 -1.37 -16.33 -3.95
N THR A 82 -0.42 -17.26 -4.01
CA THR A 82 0.91 -17.03 -3.40
C THR A 82 1.70 -15.97 -4.16
N ASP A 83 1.67 -15.96 -5.50
CA ASP A 83 2.31 -14.91 -6.29
C ASP A 83 1.62 -13.55 -6.02
N ALA A 84 0.30 -13.53 -5.82
CA ALA A 84 -0.44 -12.34 -5.40
C ALA A 84 0.02 -11.79 -4.03
N LEU A 85 0.33 -12.67 -3.06
CA LEU A 85 0.90 -12.25 -1.77
C LEU A 85 2.28 -11.60 -1.93
N PHE A 86 3.13 -12.07 -2.86
CA PHE A 86 4.41 -11.41 -3.17
C PHE A 86 4.22 -10.09 -3.90
N ALA A 87 3.23 -10.00 -4.79
CA ALA A 87 2.90 -8.78 -5.50
C ALA A 87 2.45 -7.62 -4.57
N LEU A 88 1.95 -7.92 -3.36
CA LEU A 88 1.73 -6.90 -2.33
C LEU A 88 3.03 -6.20 -1.94
N GLY A 89 4.11 -6.96 -1.72
CA GLY A 89 5.43 -6.39 -1.41
C GLY A 89 5.98 -5.56 -2.58
N ASP A 90 5.86 -6.06 -3.81
CA ASP A 90 6.29 -5.33 -5.00
C ASP A 90 5.53 -4.00 -5.15
N CYS A 91 4.23 -3.98 -4.82
CA CYS A 91 3.42 -2.79 -4.84
C CYS A 91 3.86 -1.77 -3.78
N TRP A 92 4.14 -2.22 -2.56
CA TRP A 92 4.66 -1.33 -1.51
C TRP A 92 6.01 -0.73 -1.89
N ALA A 93 6.90 -1.51 -2.54
CA ALA A 93 8.17 -1.02 -3.06
C ALA A 93 8.03 0.10 -4.10
N GLN A 94 6.93 0.10 -4.87
CA GLN A 94 6.66 1.16 -5.86
C GLN A 94 6.24 2.48 -5.21
N PHE A 95 5.52 2.42 -4.09
CA PHE A 95 5.02 3.61 -3.38
C PHE A 95 5.97 4.14 -2.32
N MET A 96 6.87 3.29 -1.81
CA MET A 96 7.82 3.60 -0.73
C MET A 96 9.23 3.18 -1.14
N GLY A 97 9.67 3.64 -2.32
CA GLY A 97 10.93 3.28 -2.95
C GLY A 97 12.16 4.01 -2.40
N THR A 98 11.97 5.05 -1.60
CA THR A 98 13.06 5.84 -1.00
C THR A 98 12.93 5.94 0.52
N PRO A 99 14.05 6.10 1.26
CA PRO A 99 13.98 6.31 2.72
C PRO A 99 13.17 7.56 3.10
N GLU A 100 13.20 8.58 2.26
CA GLU A 100 12.44 9.82 2.44
C GLU A 100 10.93 9.57 2.34
N GLU A 101 10.48 8.77 1.38
CA GLU A 101 9.07 8.39 1.24
C GLU A 101 8.59 7.56 2.43
N ILE A 102 9.42 6.64 2.93
CA ILE A 102 9.12 5.88 4.14
C ILE A 102 9.02 6.81 5.35
N SER A 103 9.98 7.72 5.53
CA SER A 103 9.96 8.71 6.60
C SER A 103 8.69 9.59 6.55
N ASN A 104 8.31 10.03 5.35
CA ASN A 104 7.08 10.82 5.14
C ASN A 104 5.82 10.01 5.42
N GLY A 105 5.80 8.72 5.09
CA GLY A 105 4.73 7.78 5.44
C GLY A 105 4.60 7.59 6.95
N LEU A 106 5.72 7.45 7.66
CA LEU A 106 5.74 7.36 9.13
C LEU A 106 5.24 8.66 9.78
N ALA A 107 5.57 9.82 9.23
CA ALA A 107 5.05 11.10 9.70
C ALA A 107 3.51 11.22 9.47
N PHE A 108 2.97 10.62 8.41
CA PHE A 108 1.52 10.52 8.23
C PHE A 108 0.90 9.53 9.23
N LEU A 109 1.52 8.38 9.45
CA LEU A 109 1.09 7.40 10.43
C LEU A 109 1.03 8.01 11.85
N GLN A 110 1.95 8.92 12.19
CA GLN A 110 1.89 9.62 13.46
C GLN A 110 0.57 10.41 13.62
N ILE A 111 0.08 11.04 12.54
CA ILE A 111 -1.22 11.72 12.55
C ILE A 111 -2.35 10.70 12.76
N ASP A 112 -2.30 9.57 12.05
CA ASP A 112 -3.27 8.49 12.19
C ASP A 112 -3.37 7.96 13.63
N LEU A 113 -2.25 7.91 14.33
CA LEU A 113 -2.20 7.40 15.72
C LEU A 113 -2.63 8.42 16.77
N THR A 114 -2.46 9.72 16.51
CA THR A 114 -2.65 10.78 17.50
C THR A 114 -3.96 11.57 17.34
N ASP A 115 -4.53 11.62 16.12
CA ASP A 115 -5.80 12.29 15.86
C ASP A 115 -6.95 11.27 15.78
N PRO A 116 -8.00 11.36 16.62
CA PRO A 116 -9.09 10.37 16.64
C PRO A 116 -9.86 10.25 15.33
N GLU A 117 -9.96 11.32 14.53
CA GLU A 117 -10.67 11.30 13.26
C GLU A 117 -9.89 10.56 12.19
N PHE A 118 -8.59 10.78 12.10
CA PHE A 118 -7.70 10.01 11.22
C PHE A 118 -7.62 8.55 11.65
N ARG A 119 -7.53 8.29 12.98
CA ARG A 119 -7.45 6.94 13.53
C ARG A 119 -8.61 6.05 13.10
N ARG A 120 -9.84 6.58 13.00
CA ARG A 120 -11.00 5.81 12.51
C ARG A 120 -10.78 5.30 11.09
N HIS A 121 -10.24 6.15 10.21
CA HIS A 121 -9.93 5.78 8.83
C HIS A 121 -8.76 4.80 8.76
N ALA A 122 -7.73 5.00 9.57
CA ALA A 122 -6.58 4.10 9.66
C ALA A 122 -7.00 2.70 10.14
N VAL A 123 -7.89 2.59 11.13
CA VAL A 123 -8.44 1.30 11.60
C VAL A 123 -9.20 0.61 10.47
N ALA A 124 -10.14 1.31 9.82
CA ALA A 124 -10.91 0.75 8.70
C ALA A 124 -10.01 0.26 7.55
N ASN A 125 -8.94 1.01 7.27
CA ASN A 125 -7.95 0.63 6.25
C ASN A 125 -7.13 -0.60 6.67
N ALA A 126 -6.68 -0.67 7.92
CA ALA A 126 -5.93 -1.81 8.45
C ALA A 126 -6.77 -3.09 8.45
N GLU A 127 -8.04 -3.02 8.86
CA GLU A 127 -8.97 -4.14 8.85
C GLU A 127 -9.22 -4.66 7.43
N LEU A 128 -9.38 -3.75 6.45
CA LEU A 128 -9.52 -4.14 5.05
C LEU A 128 -8.27 -4.87 4.55
N VAL A 129 -7.09 -4.29 4.74
CA VAL A 129 -5.82 -4.85 4.24
C VAL A 129 -5.56 -6.22 4.89
N GLU A 130 -5.76 -6.36 6.20
CA GLU A 130 -5.62 -7.64 6.90
C GLU A 130 -6.66 -8.67 6.39
N GLY A 131 -7.91 -8.24 6.19
CA GLY A 131 -8.99 -9.07 5.67
C GLY A 131 -8.69 -9.60 4.27
N GLU A 132 -8.23 -8.75 3.35
CA GLU A 132 -7.89 -9.14 1.99
C GLU A 132 -6.63 -10.03 1.95
N THR A 133 -5.63 -9.75 2.78
CA THR A 133 -4.44 -10.61 2.94
C THR A 133 -4.83 -12.00 3.47
N ARG A 134 -5.69 -12.05 4.49
CA ARG A 134 -6.25 -13.31 5.02
C ARG A 134 -7.00 -14.09 3.95
N ARG A 135 -7.76 -13.42 3.08
CA ARG A 135 -8.47 -14.04 1.96
C ARG A 135 -7.50 -14.66 0.96
N LEU A 136 -6.43 -13.95 0.57
CA LEU A 136 -5.39 -14.50 -0.32
C LEU A 136 -4.70 -15.73 0.29
N ILE A 137 -4.42 -15.73 1.59
CA ILE A 137 -3.83 -16.90 2.28
C ILE A 137 -4.81 -18.08 2.26
N ALA A 138 -6.10 -17.84 2.49
CA ALA A 138 -7.11 -18.90 2.42
C ALA A 138 -7.26 -19.45 1.00
N GLU A 139 -7.20 -18.62 -0.02
CA GLU A 139 -7.19 -19.01 -1.43
C GLU A 139 -5.93 -19.86 -1.74
N ALA A 140 -4.75 -19.48 -1.22
CA ALA A 140 -3.51 -20.24 -1.40
C ALA A 140 -3.55 -21.61 -0.72
N LEU A 141 -4.18 -21.71 0.45
CA LEU A 141 -4.44 -23.00 1.13
C LEU A 141 -5.38 -23.88 0.30
N LYS A 142 -6.49 -23.32 -0.20
CA LYS A 142 -7.44 -24.03 -1.06
C LYS A 142 -6.81 -24.51 -2.37
N ALA A 143 -5.90 -23.73 -2.93
CA ALA A 143 -5.13 -24.09 -4.14
C ALA A 143 -3.99 -25.09 -3.85
N GLY A 144 -3.76 -25.48 -2.59
CA GLY A 144 -2.66 -26.36 -2.19
C GLY A 144 -1.27 -25.73 -2.37
N GLU A 145 -1.18 -24.43 -2.52
CA GLU A 145 0.08 -23.69 -2.62
C GLU A 145 0.73 -23.46 -1.25
N LEU A 146 -0.11 -23.23 -0.22
CA LEU A 146 0.28 -23.19 1.19
C LEU A 146 -0.34 -24.36 1.93
N VAL A 147 0.28 -24.78 3.04
CA VAL A 147 -0.16 -25.88 3.91
C VAL A 147 0.18 -25.55 5.36
N GLY A 148 -0.62 -26.04 6.30
CA GLY A 148 -0.30 -26.04 7.74
C GLY A 148 -0.26 -24.66 8.39
N CYS A 149 -0.90 -23.64 7.82
CA CYS A 149 -0.99 -22.30 8.42
C CYS A 149 -2.44 -21.91 8.71
N ALA A 150 -2.62 -21.03 9.70
CA ALA A 150 -3.89 -20.39 10.00
C ALA A 150 -3.93 -19.02 9.30
N PRO A 151 -4.96 -18.72 8.46
CA PRO A 151 -4.98 -17.50 7.65
C PRO A 151 -4.92 -16.18 8.45
N ALA A 152 -5.67 -16.08 9.56
CA ALA A 152 -5.75 -14.84 10.30
C ALA A 152 -4.44 -14.47 11.04
N PRO A 153 -3.82 -15.37 11.85
CA PRO A 153 -2.52 -15.08 12.45
C PRO A 153 -1.44 -14.80 11.41
N LEU A 154 -1.41 -15.54 10.30
CA LEU A 154 -0.41 -15.37 9.25
C LEU A 154 -0.58 -14.03 8.53
N ALA A 155 -1.81 -13.58 8.26
CA ALA A 155 -2.07 -12.26 7.65
C ALA A 155 -1.53 -11.12 8.51
N ARG A 156 -1.76 -11.19 9.83
CA ARG A 156 -1.24 -10.21 10.79
C ARG A 156 0.28 -10.18 10.84
N VAL A 157 0.92 -11.36 10.90
CA VAL A 157 2.39 -11.46 10.91
C VAL A 157 2.97 -10.93 9.60
N LEU A 158 2.32 -11.21 8.47
CA LEU A 158 2.74 -10.76 7.15
C LEU A 158 2.69 -9.23 7.04
N GLY A 159 1.62 -8.61 7.52
CA GLY A 159 1.50 -7.15 7.61
C GLY A 159 2.60 -6.52 8.48
N ALA A 160 2.84 -7.08 9.66
CA ALA A 160 3.90 -6.63 10.57
C ALA A 160 5.30 -6.77 9.93
N ALA A 161 5.57 -7.88 9.23
CA ALA A 161 6.82 -8.10 8.51
C ALA A 161 7.04 -7.07 7.41
N LEU A 162 6.02 -6.78 6.59
CA LEU A 162 6.12 -5.77 5.52
C LEU A 162 6.45 -4.38 6.09
N HIS A 163 5.75 -3.93 7.13
CA HIS A 163 6.05 -2.64 7.78
C HIS A 163 7.46 -2.62 8.39
N GLY A 164 7.84 -3.69 9.10
CA GLY A 164 9.17 -3.82 9.69
C GLY A 164 10.28 -3.80 8.65
N SER A 165 10.09 -4.46 7.50
CA SER A 165 11.04 -4.48 6.38
C SER A 165 11.28 -3.10 5.81
N LEU A 166 10.22 -2.28 5.60
CA LEU A 166 10.36 -0.92 5.11
C LEU A 166 11.22 -0.06 6.05
N VAL A 167 10.91 -0.10 7.35
CA VAL A 167 11.64 0.67 8.36
C VAL A 167 13.09 0.20 8.44
N SER A 168 13.32 -1.11 8.49
CA SER A 168 14.66 -1.70 8.55
C SER A 168 15.48 -1.33 7.32
N TRP A 169 14.90 -1.42 6.12
CA TRP A 169 15.59 -1.02 4.90
C TRP A 169 15.94 0.48 4.91
N ALA A 170 15.02 1.35 5.33
CA ALA A 170 15.25 2.79 5.40
C ALA A 170 16.41 3.15 6.35
N ILE A 171 16.62 2.36 7.41
CA ILE A 171 17.75 2.51 8.35
C ILE A 171 19.05 2.00 7.70
N HIS A 172 19.04 0.80 7.15
CA HIS A 172 20.25 0.16 6.64
C HIS A 172 20.70 0.68 5.27
N ARG A 173 19.76 1.09 4.40
CA ARG A 173 20.00 1.63 3.05
C ARG A 173 20.87 0.74 2.15
N LYS A 174 20.72 -0.59 2.28
CA LYS A 174 21.48 -1.58 1.50
C LYS A 174 20.57 -2.34 0.54
N GLY A 175 20.93 -2.38 -0.75
CA GLY A 175 20.12 -3.00 -1.79
C GLY A 175 18.82 -2.25 -2.05
N THR A 176 17.84 -2.90 -2.67
CA THR A 176 16.53 -2.30 -2.95
C THR A 176 15.52 -2.65 -1.86
N VAL A 177 14.54 -1.78 -1.65
CA VAL A 177 13.42 -2.06 -0.73
C VAL A 177 12.64 -3.31 -1.17
N GLY A 178 12.48 -3.51 -2.48
CA GLY A 178 11.82 -4.70 -3.03
C GLY A 178 12.52 -6.01 -2.66
N ASP A 179 13.86 -6.03 -2.66
CA ASP A 179 14.62 -7.22 -2.24
C ASP A 179 14.41 -7.53 -0.75
N TRP A 180 14.33 -6.51 0.10
CA TRP A 180 14.07 -6.68 1.53
C TRP A 180 12.66 -7.23 1.76
N LEU A 181 11.64 -6.60 1.18
CA LEU A 181 10.26 -7.04 1.28
C LEU A 181 10.10 -8.47 0.79
N ARG A 182 10.68 -8.80 -0.37
CA ARG A 182 10.59 -10.14 -0.95
C ARG A 182 11.29 -11.20 -0.10
N ARG A 183 12.45 -10.90 0.47
CA ARG A 183 13.20 -11.80 1.37
C ARG A 183 12.40 -12.09 2.64
N ASP A 184 11.82 -11.05 3.25
CA ASP A 184 11.09 -11.19 4.51
C ASP A 184 9.73 -11.89 4.27
N LEU A 185 9.05 -11.61 3.14
CA LEU A 185 7.88 -12.38 2.71
C LEU A 185 8.23 -13.86 2.50
N GLU A 186 9.37 -14.18 1.90
CA GLU A 186 9.83 -15.56 1.72
C GLU A 186 10.13 -16.21 3.07
N ALA A 187 10.72 -15.49 4.03
CA ALA A 187 10.97 -16.01 5.38
C ALA A 187 9.67 -16.35 6.10
N VAL A 188 8.63 -15.51 5.97
CA VAL A 188 7.32 -15.72 6.60
C VAL A 188 6.52 -16.82 5.91
N LEU A 189 6.44 -16.81 4.57
CA LEU A 189 5.61 -17.75 3.80
C LEU A 189 6.31 -19.07 3.49
N GLY A 190 7.65 -19.06 3.43
CA GLY A 190 8.47 -20.22 3.03
C GLY A 190 8.19 -21.51 3.81
N PRO A 191 8.06 -21.46 5.16
CA PRO A 191 7.75 -22.66 5.96
C PRO A 191 6.44 -23.33 5.54
N TYR A 192 5.46 -22.56 5.09
CA TYR A 192 4.11 -23.04 4.74
C TYR A 192 3.95 -23.41 3.26
N ARG A 193 4.95 -23.18 2.41
CA ARG A 193 4.86 -23.58 0.99
C ARG A 193 4.82 -25.08 0.83
N SER A 194 3.87 -25.56 0.03
CA SER A 194 3.78 -26.98 -0.30
C SER A 194 5.02 -27.45 -1.08
N ARG A 195 5.33 -28.75 -1.01
CA ARG A 195 6.46 -29.35 -1.76
C ARG A 195 6.31 -29.15 -3.27
N ALA A 196 5.08 -29.23 -3.81
CA ALA A 196 4.78 -28.98 -5.21
C ALA A 196 5.06 -27.51 -5.63
N ALA A 197 4.63 -26.54 -4.80
CA ALA A 197 4.88 -25.13 -5.03
C ALA A 197 6.38 -24.79 -5.00
N ARG A 198 7.16 -25.44 -4.11
CA ARG A 198 8.64 -25.29 -4.04
C ARG A 198 9.34 -25.82 -5.30
N ARG A 199 8.88 -26.93 -5.88
CA ARG A 199 9.45 -27.48 -7.14
C ARG A 199 9.18 -26.59 -8.34
N LYS A 200 7.96 -26.06 -8.47
CA LYS A 200 7.53 -25.19 -9.59
C LYS A 200 8.35 -23.88 -9.66
N ARG A 201 8.74 -23.33 -8.51
CA ARG A 201 9.57 -22.12 -8.44
C ARG A 201 11.04 -22.38 -8.79
N ARG A 202 11.60 -23.55 -8.42
CA ARG A 202 12.97 -23.90 -8.80
C ARG A 202 13.12 -24.01 -10.32
N SER A 203 12.14 -24.57 -11.02
CA SER A 203 12.16 -24.70 -12.48
C SER A 203 11.97 -23.35 -13.22
N ARG A 204 11.29 -22.37 -12.59
CA ARG A 204 11.16 -21.00 -13.16
C ARG A 204 12.41 -20.12 -12.99
N LYS A 205 13.29 -20.42 -12.02
CA LYS A 205 14.56 -19.66 -11.80
C LYS A 205 15.70 -20.12 -12.71
N VAL A 206 15.55 -21.25 -13.40
CA VAL A 206 16.58 -21.87 -14.26
C VAL A 206 16.33 -21.57 -15.75
N ARG A 207 15.23 -20.93 -16.09
CA ARG A 207 14.92 -20.41 -17.43
C ARG A 207 15.04 -18.87 -17.43
#